data_387b9ae859b662ef693bef5dc5021a39
#
_entry.id   387b9ae859b662ef693bef5dc5021a39
#
_cell.length_a   1.000
_cell.length_b   1.000
_cell.length_c   1.000
_cell.angle_alpha   90.00
_cell.angle_beta   90.00
_cell.angle_gamma   90.00
#
_symmetry.space_group_name_H-M   'P 1'
#
loop_
_entity.id
_entity.type
_entity.pdbx_description
1 polymer ?
#
loop_
_entity_poly.entity_id
_entity_poly.type
_entity_poly.pdbx_seq_one_letter_code
_entity_poly.pdbx_strand_id
1 'polypeptide(L)'
;NALILKSQELLAEHPINKKRIAEGKDPANSIWPWSPGYRPQMEPLAEKYPVIRKGAVISAVDLINGIGYYAGLRRITVQGATGLYDTNYENKVAAALEALRTDDFVYLHIEASDEAGHEGDFKLKQFTIENLDKRVVGPVYEAVKDWDEPVAIAVLPDHPTPCELRTHTAEPVPFLIYYPGIEPDNVQTFDEVACVEGSYGVMKGDEFMNEFMTASALHND
;
A
#
# COMPACT_ATOMS: atom_id res chain seq x y z
N ASN A 1 1.32 0.22 -31.87
CA ASN A 1 0.37 -0.57 -32.67
C ASN A 1 0.94 -1.93 -33.12
N ALA A 2 2.23 -2.04 -33.54
CA ALA A 2 2.80 -3.32 -34.02
C ALA A 2 2.74 -4.45 -32.97
N LEU A 3 3.04 -4.16 -31.70
CA LEU A 3 2.96 -5.13 -30.61
C LEU A 3 1.52 -5.61 -30.36
N ILE A 4 0.56 -4.70 -30.42
CA ILE A 4 -0.86 -5.02 -30.26
C ILE A 4 -1.31 -5.99 -31.37
N LEU A 5 -1.07 -5.65 -32.63
CA LEU A 5 -1.42 -6.48 -33.78
C LEU A 5 -0.75 -7.87 -33.69
N LYS A 6 0.53 -7.90 -33.36
CA LYS A 6 1.25 -9.17 -33.23
C LYS A 6 0.73 -10.02 -32.07
N SER A 7 0.30 -9.42 -30.96
CA SER A 7 -0.32 -10.15 -29.86
C SER A 7 -1.65 -10.79 -30.28
N GLN A 8 -2.46 -10.09 -31.05
CA GLN A 8 -3.74 -10.61 -31.54
C GLN A 8 -3.54 -11.88 -32.40
N GLU A 9 -2.54 -11.87 -33.30
CA GLU A 9 -2.20 -13.06 -34.09
C GLU A 9 -1.77 -14.25 -33.19
N LEU A 10 -0.88 -14.01 -32.22
CA LEU A 10 -0.34 -15.05 -31.35
C LEU A 10 -1.41 -15.60 -30.39
N LEU A 11 -2.24 -14.72 -29.83
CA LEU A 11 -3.24 -15.10 -28.82
C LEU A 11 -4.43 -15.83 -29.44
N ALA A 12 -4.80 -15.57 -30.69
CA ALA A 12 -5.93 -16.23 -31.35
C ALA A 12 -5.80 -17.75 -31.33
N GLU A 13 -4.61 -18.28 -31.57
CA GLU A 13 -4.34 -19.70 -31.65
C GLU A 13 -3.74 -20.30 -30.37
N HIS A 14 -3.59 -19.51 -29.31
CA HIS A 14 -2.95 -19.96 -28.07
C HIS A 14 -3.76 -21.07 -27.36
N PRO A 15 -3.14 -22.19 -26.95
CA PRO A 15 -3.84 -23.33 -26.34
C PRO A 15 -4.70 -22.96 -25.13
N ILE A 16 -4.23 -22.04 -24.29
CA ILE A 16 -4.99 -21.55 -23.13
C ILE A 16 -6.28 -20.85 -23.57
N ASN A 17 -6.23 -20.04 -24.63
CA ASN A 17 -7.43 -19.39 -25.15
C ASN A 17 -8.40 -20.37 -25.76
N LYS A 18 -7.93 -21.37 -26.47
CA LYS A 18 -8.79 -22.46 -26.97
C LYS A 18 -9.49 -23.18 -25.82
N LYS A 19 -8.79 -23.47 -24.72
CA LYS A 19 -9.37 -24.06 -23.51
C LYS A 19 -10.41 -23.14 -22.88
N ARG A 20 -10.11 -21.84 -22.71
CA ARG A 20 -11.05 -20.85 -22.15
C ARG A 20 -12.34 -20.78 -22.95
N ILE A 21 -12.24 -20.71 -24.28
CA ILE A 21 -13.40 -20.70 -25.20
C ILE A 21 -14.23 -21.97 -25.04
N ALA A 22 -13.59 -23.15 -24.96
CA ALA A 22 -14.25 -24.41 -24.75
C ALA A 22 -15.00 -24.51 -23.39
N GLU A 23 -14.53 -23.74 -22.40
CA GLU A 23 -15.15 -23.60 -21.08
C GLU A 23 -16.19 -22.46 -21.01
N GLY A 24 -16.52 -21.81 -22.14
CA GLY A 24 -17.44 -20.66 -22.18
C GLY A 24 -16.90 -19.36 -21.57
N LYS A 25 -15.58 -19.25 -21.44
CA LYS A 25 -14.90 -18.07 -20.91
C LYS A 25 -14.33 -17.21 -22.03
N ASP A 26 -14.28 -15.90 -21.83
CA ASP A 26 -13.66 -14.98 -22.77
C ASP A 26 -12.16 -15.26 -22.93
N PRO A 27 -11.61 -15.29 -24.14
CA PRO A 27 -10.19 -15.41 -24.39
C PRO A 27 -9.46 -14.09 -24.13
N ALA A 28 -8.18 -14.15 -23.76
CA ALA A 28 -7.29 -13.01 -23.86
C ALA A 28 -6.95 -12.80 -25.36
N ASN A 29 -7.46 -11.75 -25.98
CA ASN A 29 -7.39 -11.53 -27.41
C ASN A 29 -6.38 -10.49 -27.87
N SER A 30 -5.84 -9.68 -26.94
CA SER A 30 -4.87 -8.63 -27.24
C SER A 30 -4.09 -8.22 -25.99
N ILE A 31 -2.88 -7.71 -26.16
CA ILE A 31 -2.23 -6.92 -25.11
C ILE A 31 -2.53 -5.43 -25.36
N TRP A 32 -2.56 -4.67 -24.27
CA TRP A 32 -2.69 -3.23 -24.33
C TRP A 32 -1.53 -2.58 -23.55
N PRO A 33 -0.44 -2.18 -24.22
CA PRO A 33 0.64 -1.45 -23.57
C PRO A 33 0.11 -0.12 -23.02
N TRP A 34 0.10 0.01 -21.72
CA TRP A 34 -0.49 1.13 -21.00
C TRP A 34 0.59 1.95 -20.31
N SER A 35 0.43 3.28 -20.34
CA SER A 35 1.23 4.24 -19.56
C SER A 35 2.76 3.97 -19.60
N PRO A 36 3.40 4.01 -20.75
CA PRO A 36 4.84 3.76 -20.84
C PRO A 36 5.62 4.86 -20.12
N GLY A 37 6.76 4.50 -19.53
CA GLY A 37 7.67 5.42 -18.88
C GLY A 37 9.13 5.03 -19.07
N TYR A 38 10.00 5.92 -18.65
CA TYR A 38 11.43 5.62 -18.53
C TYR A 38 11.73 5.04 -17.14
N ARG A 39 12.86 4.37 -17.01
CA ARG A 39 13.35 3.93 -15.72
C ARG A 39 13.44 5.14 -14.78
N PRO A 40 12.78 5.08 -13.58
CA PRO A 40 12.85 6.20 -12.65
C PRO A 40 14.28 6.37 -12.11
N GLN A 41 14.71 7.61 -11.96
CA GLN A 41 15.88 7.97 -11.18
C GLN A 41 15.42 8.28 -9.77
N MET A 42 15.36 7.25 -8.95
CA MET A 42 14.90 7.33 -7.56
C MET A 42 16.08 7.08 -6.64
N GLU A 43 16.27 7.95 -5.65
CA GLU A 43 17.22 7.74 -4.59
C GLU A 43 16.73 6.62 -3.66
N PRO A 44 17.54 5.60 -3.37
CA PRO A 44 17.17 4.57 -2.41
C PRO A 44 16.87 5.16 -1.02
N LEU A 45 15.89 4.59 -0.31
CA LEU A 45 15.51 5.08 1.02
C LEU A 45 16.68 5.06 2.01
N ALA A 46 17.58 4.08 1.92
CA ALA A 46 18.77 4.00 2.76
C ALA A 46 19.77 5.15 2.54
N GLU A 47 19.78 5.74 1.34
CA GLU A 47 20.62 6.91 1.04
C GLU A 47 19.98 8.19 1.57
N LYS A 48 18.65 8.33 1.40
CA LYS A 48 17.88 9.49 1.86
C LYS A 48 17.66 9.47 3.37
N TYR A 49 17.44 8.29 3.96
CA TYR A 49 17.19 8.08 5.39
C TYR A 49 18.14 7.01 5.94
N PRO A 50 19.33 7.37 6.44
CA PRO A 50 20.35 6.41 6.89
C PRO A 50 19.92 5.49 8.05
N VAL A 51 18.85 5.80 8.75
CA VAL A 51 18.24 4.93 9.76
C VAL A 51 17.64 3.66 9.12
N ILE A 52 17.28 3.71 7.85
CA ILE A 52 16.77 2.57 7.07
C ILE A 52 17.94 1.86 6.39
N ARG A 53 18.59 0.94 7.08
CA ARG A 53 19.67 0.11 6.48
C ARG A 53 19.11 -1.03 5.66
N LYS A 54 17.97 -1.55 6.11
CA LYS A 54 17.23 -2.64 5.45
C LYS A 54 15.75 -2.32 5.49
N GLY A 55 15.06 -2.58 4.40
CA GLY A 55 13.62 -2.41 4.36
C GLY A 55 12.95 -3.37 3.40
N ALA A 56 11.66 -3.58 3.62
CA ALA A 56 10.84 -4.47 2.82
C ALA A 56 9.57 -3.79 2.30
N VAL A 57 9.09 -4.27 1.15
CA VAL A 57 7.78 -3.92 0.59
C VAL A 57 6.91 -5.16 0.47
N ILE A 58 5.67 -5.06 0.94
CA ILE A 58 4.64 -6.09 0.86
C ILE A 58 3.45 -5.50 0.10
N SER A 59 3.23 -5.95 -1.11
CA SER A 59 2.08 -5.56 -1.94
C SER A 59 1.71 -6.67 -2.91
N ALA A 60 0.43 -6.74 -3.28
CA ALA A 60 -0.03 -7.56 -4.40
C ALA A 60 0.02 -6.80 -5.74
N VAL A 61 0.26 -5.49 -5.70
CA VAL A 61 0.26 -4.60 -6.87
C VAL A 61 1.67 -4.47 -7.42
N ASP A 62 1.85 -4.75 -8.71
CA ASP A 62 3.18 -4.73 -9.35
C ASP A 62 3.78 -3.33 -9.41
N LEU A 63 2.97 -2.29 -9.54
CA LEU A 63 3.42 -0.89 -9.50
C LEU A 63 4.11 -0.58 -8.17
N ILE A 64 3.46 -0.91 -7.05
CA ILE A 64 3.98 -0.69 -5.70
C ILE A 64 5.25 -1.52 -5.45
N ASN A 65 5.26 -2.78 -5.88
CA ASN A 65 6.46 -3.61 -5.82
C ASN A 65 7.61 -3.03 -6.64
N GLY A 66 7.32 -2.43 -7.81
CA GLY A 66 8.30 -1.75 -8.64
C GLY A 66 8.87 -0.49 -7.99
N ILE A 67 8.03 0.34 -7.39
CA ILE A 67 8.44 1.52 -6.62
C ILE A 67 9.32 1.09 -5.45
N GLY A 68 8.89 0.08 -4.67
CA GLY A 68 9.69 -0.46 -3.57
C GLY A 68 11.06 -0.96 -4.02
N TYR A 69 11.13 -1.65 -5.15
CA TYR A 69 12.40 -2.11 -5.72
C TYR A 69 13.34 -0.94 -6.04
N TYR A 70 12.85 0.12 -6.70
CA TYR A 70 13.66 1.31 -7.00
C TYR A 70 14.01 2.13 -5.75
N ALA A 71 13.17 2.07 -4.71
CA ALA A 71 13.47 2.65 -3.41
C ALA A 71 14.47 1.82 -2.58
N GLY A 72 14.98 0.70 -3.11
CA GLY A 72 15.95 -0.17 -2.42
C GLY A 72 15.34 -1.15 -1.42
N LEU A 73 14.01 -1.32 -1.43
CA LEU A 73 13.31 -2.27 -0.56
C LEU A 73 13.30 -3.68 -1.16
N ARG A 74 13.47 -4.70 -0.32
CA ARG A 74 13.27 -6.09 -0.74
C ARG A 74 11.79 -6.40 -0.84
N ARG A 75 11.39 -7.05 -1.91
CA ARG A 75 10.01 -7.52 -2.10
C ARG A 75 9.75 -8.78 -1.28
N ILE A 76 8.62 -8.81 -0.56
CA ILE A 76 8.11 -10.01 0.11
C ILE A 76 6.85 -10.48 -0.62
N THR A 77 6.90 -11.69 -1.16
CA THR A 77 5.72 -12.33 -1.76
C THR A 77 4.94 -13.06 -0.68
N VAL A 78 3.64 -12.76 -0.58
CA VAL A 78 2.76 -13.31 0.44
C VAL A 78 1.72 -14.23 -0.19
N GLN A 79 1.58 -15.43 0.34
CA GLN A 79 0.58 -16.39 -0.14
C GLN A 79 -0.84 -15.88 0.12
N GLY A 80 -1.66 -15.87 -0.92
CA GLY A 80 -3.05 -15.39 -0.86
C GLY A 80 -3.18 -13.86 -0.86
N ALA A 81 -2.08 -13.12 -1.09
CA ALA A 81 -2.15 -11.69 -1.30
C ALA A 81 -2.75 -11.40 -2.69
N THR A 82 -3.82 -10.63 -2.70
CA THR A 82 -4.46 -10.06 -3.89
C THR A 82 -4.57 -8.55 -3.76
N GLY A 83 -4.90 -7.83 -4.84
CA GLY A 83 -5.29 -6.42 -4.82
C GLY A 83 -6.76 -6.21 -4.42
N LEU A 84 -7.53 -7.27 -4.19
CA LEU A 84 -8.97 -7.21 -3.96
C LEU A 84 -9.33 -7.33 -2.46
N TYR A 85 -10.62 -7.20 -2.18
CA TYR A 85 -11.17 -7.28 -0.80
C TYR A 85 -11.06 -8.67 -0.16
N ASP A 86 -10.84 -9.73 -0.94
CA ASP A 86 -10.62 -11.09 -0.49
C ASP A 86 -9.15 -11.41 -0.19
N THR A 87 -8.27 -10.42 -0.24
CA THR A 87 -6.84 -10.58 0.07
C THR A 87 -6.64 -11.22 1.45
N ASN A 88 -5.58 -12.01 1.59
CA ASN A 88 -5.22 -12.58 2.89
C ASN A 88 -4.49 -11.52 3.75
N TYR A 89 -5.28 -10.77 4.55
CA TYR A 89 -4.79 -9.72 5.44
C TYR A 89 -3.84 -10.29 6.50
N GLU A 90 -4.17 -11.44 7.08
CA GLU A 90 -3.41 -12.08 8.16
C GLU A 90 -2.02 -12.49 7.69
N ASN A 91 -1.92 -13.08 6.51
CA ASN A 91 -0.62 -13.45 5.95
C ASN A 91 0.23 -12.22 5.61
N LYS A 92 -0.38 -11.12 5.16
CA LYS A 92 0.32 -9.85 4.93
C LYS A 92 0.87 -9.28 6.24
N VAL A 93 0.06 -9.27 7.31
CA VAL A 93 0.47 -8.83 8.65
C VAL A 93 1.58 -9.72 9.21
N ALA A 94 1.42 -11.04 9.14
CA ALA A 94 2.44 -11.97 9.61
C ALA A 94 3.79 -11.76 8.90
N ALA A 95 3.75 -11.55 7.58
CA ALA A 95 4.96 -11.26 6.80
C ALA A 95 5.59 -9.91 7.17
N ALA A 96 4.78 -8.89 7.49
CA ALA A 96 5.27 -7.59 7.94
C ALA A 96 5.94 -7.68 9.31
N LEU A 97 5.32 -8.36 10.28
CA LEU A 97 5.87 -8.58 11.61
C LEU A 97 7.16 -9.41 11.58
N GLU A 98 7.22 -10.44 10.73
CA GLU A 98 8.45 -11.23 10.55
C GLU A 98 9.56 -10.38 9.93
N ALA A 99 9.23 -9.53 8.94
CA ALA A 99 10.19 -8.62 8.33
C ALA A 99 10.76 -7.62 9.34
N LEU A 100 9.92 -7.02 10.19
CA LEU A 100 10.33 -6.04 11.20
C LEU A 100 11.32 -6.59 12.24
N ARG A 101 11.47 -7.91 12.36
CA ARG A 101 12.48 -8.50 13.25
C ARG A 101 13.92 -8.34 12.73
N THR A 102 14.08 -8.03 11.46
CA THR A 102 15.39 -7.95 10.80
C THR A 102 15.58 -6.74 9.93
N ASP A 103 14.48 -6.05 9.61
CA ASP A 103 14.46 -4.85 8.76
C ASP A 103 14.07 -3.63 9.59
N ASP A 104 14.68 -2.50 9.30
CA ASP A 104 14.44 -1.22 9.96
C ASP A 104 13.14 -0.55 9.45
N PHE A 105 12.61 -0.99 8.29
CA PHE A 105 11.43 -0.40 7.66
C PHE A 105 10.61 -1.44 6.88
N VAL A 106 9.29 -1.40 7.03
CA VAL A 106 8.35 -2.22 6.24
C VAL A 106 7.25 -1.34 5.68
N TYR A 107 7.12 -1.35 4.35
CA TYR A 107 6.00 -0.76 3.64
C TYR A 107 4.96 -1.85 3.34
N LEU A 108 3.86 -1.82 4.08
CA LEU A 108 2.74 -2.75 3.93
C LEU A 108 1.60 -2.08 3.17
N HIS A 109 1.29 -2.56 1.99
CA HIS A 109 0.28 -2.00 1.10
C HIS A 109 -0.94 -2.91 0.95
N ILE A 110 -2.13 -2.31 1.06
CA ILE A 110 -3.43 -2.95 0.90
C ILE A 110 -4.27 -2.13 -0.08
N GLU A 111 -4.64 -2.70 -1.22
CA GLU A 111 -5.36 -2.06 -2.32
C GLU A 111 -6.88 -2.08 -2.15
N ALA A 112 -7.40 -3.01 -1.35
CA ALA A 112 -8.81 -3.40 -1.29
C ALA A 112 -9.83 -2.24 -1.19
N SER A 113 -9.50 -1.17 -0.48
CA SER A 113 -10.39 -0.01 -0.32
C SER A 113 -10.42 0.89 -1.55
N ASP A 114 -9.33 0.93 -2.32
CA ASP A 114 -9.25 1.63 -3.59
C ASP A 114 -10.12 0.94 -4.65
N GLU A 115 -9.98 -0.36 -4.81
CA GLU A 115 -10.80 -1.16 -5.74
C GLU A 115 -12.30 -1.02 -5.44
N ALA A 116 -12.70 -1.08 -4.16
CA ALA A 116 -14.07 -0.84 -3.76
C ALA A 116 -14.58 0.57 -4.14
N GLY A 117 -13.70 1.57 -4.08
CA GLY A 117 -13.97 2.93 -4.55
C GLY A 117 -14.21 2.97 -6.07
N HIS A 118 -13.38 2.31 -6.86
CA HIS A 118 -13.52 2.18 -8.31
C HIS A 118 -14.79 1.44 -8.72
N GLU A 119 -15.20 0.40 -7.98
CA GLU A 119 -16.48 -0.27 -8.18
C GLU A 119 -17.69 0.62 -7.85
N GLY A 120 -17.49 1.66 -7.04
CA GLY A 120 -18.55 2.55 -6.56
C GLY A 120 -19.44 1.87 -5.51
N ASP A 121 -18.95 0.80 -4.87
CA ASP A 121 -19.67 0.08 -3.83
C ASP A 121 -19.30 0.62 -2.45
N PHE A 122 -20.15 1.50 -1.93
CA PHE A 122 -19.96 2.12 -0.61
C PHE A 122 -19.91 1.09 0.53
N LYS A 123 -20.76 0.05 0.48
CA LYS A 123 -20.79 -0.99 1.54
C LYS A 123 -19.54 -1.84 1.51
N LEU A 124 -19.06 -2.18 0.32
CA LEU A 124 -17.80 -2.90 0.15
C LEU A 124 -16.63 -2.04 0.64
N LYS A 125 -16.60 -0.75 0.29
CA LYS A 125 -15.55 0.16 0.76
C LYS A 125 -15.54 0.27 2.29
N GLN A 126 -16.69 0.48 2.91
CA GLN A 126 -16.81 0.47 4.37
C GLN A 126 -16.28 -0.85 4.96
N PHE A 127 -16.69 -1.98 4.42
CA PHE A 127 -16.23 -3.31 4.84
C PHE A 127 -14.71 -3.47 4.73
N THR A 128 -14.11 -2.98 3.64
CA THR A 128 -12.65 -3.05 3.46
C THR A 128 -11.91 -2.16 4.47
N ILE A 129 -12.40 -0.96 4.75
CA ILE A 129 -11.82 -0.06 5.78
C ILE A 129 -11.92 -0.69 7.18
N GLU A 130 -13.08 -1.28 7.52
CA GLU A 130 -13.23 -2.01 8.79
C GLU A 130 -12.26 -3.21 8.89
N ASN A 131 -11.98 -3.90 7.77
CA ASN A 131 -10.98 -4.96 7.75
C ASN A 131 -9.55 -4.42 7.91
N LEU A 132 -9.22 -3.26 7.34
CA LEU A 132 -7.92 -2.62 7.56
C LEU A 132 -7.68 -2.36 9.04
N ASP A 133 -8.68 -1.81 9.75
CA ASP A 133 -8.58 -1.59 11.18
C ASP A 133 -8.45 -2.91 11.96
N LYS A 134 -9.41 -3.80 11.81
CA LYS A 134 -9.51 -5.04 12.60
C LYS A 134 -8.46 -6.09 12.30
N ARG A 135 -8.03 -6.21 11.04
CA ARG A 135 -7.18 -7.32 10.56
C ARG A 135 -5.77 -6.89 10.20
N VAL A 136 -5.49 -5.58 10.14
CA VAL A 136 -4.15 -5.06 9.82
C VAL A 136 -3.63 -4.14 10.92
N VAL A 137 -4.24 -2.96 11.10
CA VAL A 137 -3.72 -1.93 12.02
C VAL A 137 -3.74 -2.42 13.47
N GLY A 138 -4.87 -2.91 13.93
CA GLY A 138 -5.00 -3.45 15.29
C GLY A 138 -4.01 -4.58 15.59
N PRO A 139 -3.95 -5.66 14.79
CA PRO A 139 -2.98 -6.74 14.98
C PRO A 139 -1.51 -6.32 14.91
N VAL A 140 -1.15 -5.37 14.03
CA VAL A 140 0.22 -4.84 13.99
C VAL A 140 0.53 -4.10 15.29
N TYR A 141 -0.34 -3.16 15.69
CA TYR A 141 -0.17 -2.41 16.93
C TYR A 141 -0.05 -3.32 18.16
N GLU A 142 -0.98 -4.27 18.34
CA GLU A 142 -0.97 -5.21 19.46
C GLU A 142 0.29 -6.08 19.50
N ALA A 143 0.84 -6.42 18.35
CA ALA A 143 2.05 -7.23 18.27
C ALA A 143 3.33 -6.45 18.63
N VAL A 144 3.41 -5.15 18.30
CA VAL A 144 4.67 -4.38 18.43
C VAL A 144 4.70 -3.44 19.64
N LYS A 145 3.54 -3.12 20.25
CA LYS A 145 3.44 -2.12 21.33
C LYS A 145 4.31 -2.43 22.55
N ASP A 146 4.58 -3.71 22.81
CA ASP A 146 5.35 -4.19 23.96
C ASP A 146 6.73 -4.73 23.58
N TRP A 147 7.21 -4.45 22.36
CA TRP A 147 8.57 -4.83 21.96
C TRP A 147 9.61 -3.96 22.69
N ASP A 148 10.74 -4.58 23.05
CA ASP A 148 11.88 -3.87 23.68
C ASP A 148 12.42 -2.75 22.77
N GLU A 149 12.44 -2.98 21.45
CA GLU A 149 12.76 -1.96 20.45
C GLU A 149 11.46 -1.30 19.99
N PRO A 150 11.28 0.01 20.24
CA PRO A 150 10.05 0.71 19.91
C PRO A 150 9.83 0.79 18.39
N VAL A 151 8.60 0.58 17.96
CA VAL A 151 8.21 0.60 16.54
C VAL A 151 7.28 1.79 16.28
N ALA A 152 7.69 2.64 15.34
CA ALA A 152 6.83 3.69 14.80
C ALA A 152 5.83 3.08 13.80
N ILE A 153 4.57 3.52 13.85
CA ILE A 153 3.53 3.11 12.89
C ILE A 153 2.97 4.33 12.20
N ALA A 154 2.95 4.32 10.87
CA ALA A 154 2.24 5.30 10.08
C ALA A 154 1.09 4.62 9.33
N VAL A 155 -0.08 5.26 9.31
CA VAL A 155 -1.25 4.81 8.57
C VAL A 155 -1.75 5.96 7.72
N LEU A 156 -1.87 5.74 6.41
CA LEU A 156 -2.39 6.74 5.48
C LEU A 156 -2.87 6.07 4.18
N PRO A 157 -3.90 6.59 3.52
CA PRO A 157 -4.14 6.31 2.09
C PRO A 157 -3.13 7.08 1.23
N ASP A 158 -2.91 6.62 0.02
CA ASP A 158 -2.07 7.32 -0.97
C ASP A 158 -2.85 8.41 -1.73
N HIS A 159 -4.16 8.21 -1.92
CA HIS A 159 -5.10 9.16 -2.53
C HIS A 159 -6.55 8.80 -2.16
N PRO A 160 -7.50 9.74 -2.32
CA PRO A 160 -8.91 9.42 -2.24
C PRO A 160 -9.37 8.69 -3.52
N THR A 161 -10.31 7.75 -3.36
CA THR A 161 -11.05 7.11 -4.45
C THR A 161 -12.54 7.09 -4.09
N PRO A 162 -13.24 8.23 -4.23
CA PRO A 162 -14.64 8.34 -3.84
C PRO A 162 -15.53 7.41 -4.67
N CYS A 163 -16.43 6.68 -4.00
CA CYS A 163 -17.36 5.77 -4.66
C CYS A 163 -18.27 6.46 -5.70
N GLU A 164 -18.61 7.72 -5.48
CA GLU A 164 -19.43 8.51 -6.42
C GLU A 164 -18.71 8.78 -7.75
N LEU A 165 -17.39 9.04 -7.67
CA LEU A 165 -16.58 9.39 -8.83
C LEU A 165 -15.94 8.17 -9.49
N ARG A 166 -15.73 7.09 -8.75
CA ARG A 166 -15.09 5.85 -9.20
C ARG A 166 -13.71 6.05 -9.83
N THR A 167 -13.01 7.07 -9.35
CA THR A 167 -11.65 7.42 -9.80
C THR A 167 -10.96 8.24 -8.73
N HIS A 168 -9.64 8.33 -8.85
CA HIS A 168 -8.82 9.11 -7.92
C HIS A 168 -9.14 10.59 -7.98
N THR A 169 -9.02 11.25 -6.85
CA THR A 169 -9.11 12.70 -6.71
C THR A 169 -7.87 13.27 -6.03
N ALA A 170 -7.74 14.58 -5.94
CA ALA A 170 -6.54 15.26 -5.48
C ALA A 170 -6.69 15.94 -4.10
N GLU A 171 -7.76 15.65 -3.40
CA GLU A 171 -7.95 16.17 -2.04
C GLU A 171 -6.93 15.59 -1.09
N PRO A 172 -6.58 16.31 -0.01
CA PRO A 172 -5.74 15.78 1.06
C PRO A 172 -6.33 14.51 1.67
N VAL A 173 -5.46 13.61 2.10
CA VAL A 173 -5.82 12.37 2.81
C VAL A 173 -5.47 12.47 4.29
N PRO A 174 -6.22 11.81 5.18
CA PRO A 174 -5.85 11.73 6.59
C PRO A 174 -4.60 10.88 6.75
N PHE A 175 -3.78 11.20 7.75
CA PHE A 175 -2.67 10.35 8.16
C PHE A 175 -2.54 10.32 9.68
N LEU A 176 -1.92 9.27 10.16
CA LEU A 176 -1.62 9.02 11.56
C LEU A 176 -0.16 8.60 11.67
N ILE A 177 0.56 9.14 12.65
CA ILE A 177 1.88 8.67 13.08
C ILE A 177 1.77 8.32 14.58
N TYR A 178 2.07 7.08 14.90
CA TYR A 178 2.18 6.57 16.26
C TYR A 178 3.65 6.25 16.56
N TYR A 179 4.09 6.65 17.74
CA TYR A 179 5.36 6.21 18.33
C TYR A 179 5.18 6.04 19.84
N PRO A 180 5.70 4.97 20.47
CA PRO A 180 5.60 4.77 21.92
C PRO A 180 6.18 5.95 22.70
N GLY A 181 5.39 6.49 23.64
CA GLY A 181 5.81 7.60 24.49
C GLY A 181 5.49 9.01 23.96
N ILE A 182 5.04 9.16 22.71
CA ILE A 182 4.49 10.43 22.23
C ILE A 182 3.05 10.59 22.74
N GLU A 183 2.78 11.73 23.39
CA GLU A 183 1.43 12.09 23.79
C GLU A 183 0.57 12.35 22.55
N PRO A 184 -0.62 11.73 22.45
CA PRO A 184 -1.51 11.93 21.33
C PRO A 184 -2.05 13.37 21.33
N ASP A 185 -2.39 13.88 20.14
CA ASP A 185 -3.16 15.11 20.04
C ASP A 185 -4.64 14.91 20.44
N ASN A 186 -5.46 15.95 20.25
CA ASN A 186 -6.87 15.90 20.66
C ASN A 186 -7.79 15.20 19.65
N VAL A 187 -7.28 14.75 18.50
CA VAL A 187 -8.07 14.07 17.46
C VAL A 187 -8.34 12.63 17.89
N GLN A 188 -9.62 12.26 17.94
CA GLN A 188 -10.06 10.96 18.46
C GLN A 188 -10.56 10.00 17.37
N THR A 189 -10.70 10.47 16.14
CA THR A 189 -11.16 9.67 14.99
C THR A 189 -10.25 9.86 13.79
N PHE A 190 -10.04 8.79 13.02
CA PHE A 190 -9.22 8.82 11.82
C PHE A 190 -10.12 8.95 10.59
N ASP A 191 -10.38 10.18 10.20
CA ASP A 191 -11.19 10.53 9.03
C ASP A 191 -10.79 11.91 8.48
N GLU A 192 -11.26 12.23 7.27
CA GLU A 192 -10.92 13.46 6.55
C GLU A 192 -11.42 14.74 7.24
N VAL A 193 -12.44 14.63 8.10
CA VAL A 193 -13.00 15.79 8.82
C VAL A 193 -12.23 16.05 10.10
N ALA A 194 -12.03 15.02 10.92
CA ALA A 194 -11.38 15.15 12.22
C ALA A 194 -9.88 15.44 12.09
N CYS A 195 -9.19 14.82 11.13
CA CYS A 195 -7.73 15.00 10.96
C CYS A 195 -7.32 16.41 10.51
N VAL A 196 -8.25 17.27 10.07
CA VAL A 196 -7.97 18.71 9.81
C VAL A 196 -7.50 19.43 11.07
N GLU A 197 -7.97 19.01 12.25
CA GLU A 197 -7.61 19.56 13.55
C GLU A 197 -6.35 18.91 14.16
N GLY A 198 -5.71 17.99 13.43
CA GLY A 198 -4.51 17.28 13.88
C GLY A 198 -3.31 18.19 14.03
N SER A 199 -2.43 17.85 14.96
CA SER A 199 -1.24 18.66 15.33
C SER A 199 -0.24 18.83 14.19
N TYR A 200 -0.19 17.92 13.23
CA TYR A 200 0.72 17.99 12.09
C TYR A 200 0.27 18.95 10.99
N GLY A 201 -1.03 19.28 10.90
CA GLY A 201 -1.56 20.09 9.82
C GLY A 201 -1.48 19.42 8.45
N VAL A 202 -1.52 20.22 7.38
CA VAL A 202 -1.43 19.72 6.00
C VAL A 202 0.02 19.63 5.55
N MET A 203 0.46 18.44 5.15
CA MET A 203 1.81 18.14 4.69
C MET A 203 1.85 17.74 3.23
N LYS A 204 2.99 17.95 2.58
CA LYS A 204 3.32 17.31 1.31
C LYS A 204 3.92 15.93 1.56
N GLY A 205 3.87 15.05 0.53
CA GLY A 205 4.29 13.66 0.69
C GLY A 205 5.74 13.46 1.16
N ASP A 206 6.66 14.31 0.75
CA ASP A 206 8.05 14.27 1.18
C ASP A 206 8.26 14.82 2.62
N GLU A 207 7.47 15.81 3.03
CA GLU A 207 7.43 16.32 4.41
C GLU A 207 6.94 15.23 5.37
N PHE A 208 5.90 14.48 5.00
CA PHE A 208 5.39 13.36 5.78
C PHE A 208 6.47 12.31 6.09
N MET A 209 7.23 11.89 5.07
CA MET A 209 8.30 10.91 5.29
C MET A 209 9.41 11.43 6.20
N ASN A 210 9.74 12.71 6.11
CA ASN A 210 10.72 13.33 7.01
C ASN A 210 10.20 13.32 8.45
N GLU A 211 8.94 13.69 8.66
CA GLU A 211 8.31 13.69 10.00
C GLU A 211 8.25 12.27 10.58
N PHE A 212 7.81 11.29 9.80
CA PHE A 212 7.77 9.89 10.23
C PHE A 212 9.15 9.36 10.63
N MET A 213 10.20 9.66 9.85
CA MET A 213 11.57 9.21 10.14
C MET A 213 12.19 9.91 11.35
N THR A 214 11.72 11.09 11.72
CA THR A 214 12.19 11.84 12.89
C THR A 214 11.36 11.58 14.15
N ALA A 215 10.21 10.93 14.04
CA ALA A 215 9.35 10.62 15.19
C ALA A 215 10.09 9.88 16.31
N SER A 216 11.02 8.98 15.96
CA SER A 216 11.87 8.27 16.92
C SER A 216 13.01 9.13 17.51
N ALA A 217 13.41 10.20 16.83
CA ALA A 217 14.53 11.04 17.27
C ALA A 217 14.14 11.99 18.42
N LEU A 218 12.85 12.26 18.59
CA LEU A 218 12.32 13.13 19.65
C LEU A 218 12.41 12.52 21.07
N HIS A 219 12.82 11.25 21.19
CA HIS A 219 12.87 10.51 22.47
C HIS A 219 14.27 9.96 22.82
N ASN A 220 15.32 10.36 22.09
CA ASN A 220 16.71 9.95 22.38
C ASN A 220 17.52 11.02 23.15
N ASP A 221 16.86 12.00 23.79
CA ASP A 221 17.46 12.99 24.69
C ASP A 221 17.14 12.73 26.17
#